data_11397f5142b5a649db7ea6896e559082
#
_entry.id   11397f5142b5a649db7ea6896e559082
#
_cell.length_a   1.000
_cell.length_b   1.000
_cell.length_c   1.000
_cell.angle_alpha   90.00
_cell.angle_beta   90.00
_cell.angle_gamma   90.00
#
_symmetry.space_group_name_H-M   'P 1'
#
loop_
_entity.id
_entity.type
_entity.pdbx_description
1 polymer ?
#
loop_
_entity_poly.entity_id
_entity_poly.type
_entity_poly.pdbx_seq_one_letter_code
_entity_poly.pdbx_strand_id
1 'polypeptide(L)'
;MANNGELREFLRTRRARVRPEDVGIETGGRRRVPGLRREEVAMLAGVSVDYYSRLEQGRRRLQPSEQVLDALARALRLTEVERLHLHHLVRLAVAPPAPEAPRLPPLDEGMRLVLDGMPTPAMVVDSFGDVHAMNRMGRALLVGLEPMPSATSSHLRWLFLDPSARELLVEWEMVARVSVGVLREAAGRYPRDPRMHHLVGELSVASAEFRGWWAGHEVDVRCRGTKRLRHPVVGELVLHVEAMRLQDGERWLYAYAAEPDSPSAQALRLLGTWAATQDAEQTDRGTVGGHGTGTGTGAQVDGAAVGPGGDETALHREHPAG
;
A
#
# COMPACT_ATOMS: atom_id res chain seq x y z
N MET A 1 -21.43 -1.51 9.88
CA MET A 1 -21.17 -2.12 11.21
C MET A 1 -19.65 -2.29 11.48
N ALA A 2 -18.81 -2.29 10.49
CA ALA A 2 -17.35 -2.48 10.64
C ALA A 2 -16.62 -1.37 11.42
N ASN A 3 -16.92 -0.09 11.17
CA ASN A 3 -16.22 1.05 11.79
C ASN A 3 -16.30 1.11 13.32
N ASN A 4 -17.40 0.66 13.90
CA ASN A 4 -17.56 0.66 15.36
C ASN A 4 -16.74 -0.45 16.02
N GLY A 5 -16.44 -1.52 15.28
CA GLY A 5 -15.57 -2.60 15.73
C GLY A 5 -14.11 -2.15 15.85
N GLU A 6 -13.65 -1.36 14.91
CA GLU A 6 -12.26 -0.89 14.85
C GLU A 6 -11.93 0.12 15.94
N LEU A 7 -12.80 1.12 16.16
CA LEU A 7 -12.65 2.06 17.27
C LEU A 7 -12.67 1.34 18.62
N ARG A 8 -13.59 0.39 18.79
CA ARG A 8 -13.69 -0.46 20.00
C ARG A 8 -12.39 -1.23 20.25
N GLU A 9 -11.88 -1.89 19.21
CA GLU A 9 -10.68 -2.72 19.32
C GLU A 9 -9.44 -1.86 19.58
N PHE A 10 -9.32 -0.73 18.91
CA PHE A 10 -8.25 0.23 19.13
C PHE A 10 -8.22 0.73 20.58
N LEU A 11 -9.32 1.28 21.08
CA LEU A 11 -9.39 1.80 22.45
C LEU A 11 -9.10 0.72 23.48
N ARG A 12 -9.65 -0.48 23.30
CA ARG A 12 -9.43 -1.63 24.20
C ARG A 12 -7.96 -2.03 24.25
N THR A 13 -7.32 -2.12 23.11
CA THR A 13 -5.91 -2.52 22.98
C THR A 13 -4.98 -1.47 23.59
N ARG A 14 -5.23 -0.19 23.33
CA ARG A 14 -4.42 0.90 23.91
C ARG A 14 -4.58 0.99 25.42
N ARG A 15 -5.80 0.83 25.93
CA ARG A 15 -6.06 0.77 27.38
C ARG A 15 -5.35 -0.41 28.05
N ALA A 16 -5.30 -1.56 27.40
CA ALA A 16 -4.62 -2.75 27.94
C ALA A 16 -3.10 -2.61 27.98
N ARG A 17 -2.50 -1.74 27.14
CA ARG A 17 -1.06 -1.51 27.04
C ARG A 17 -0.51 -0.58 28.12
N VAL A 18 -1.30 0.37 28.58
CA VAL A 18 -0.85 1.38 29.57
C VAL A 18 -0.86 0.78 30.98
N ARG A 19 0.29 0.79 31.64
CA ARG A 19 0.39 0.39 33.04
C ARG A 19 -0.11 1.50 33.94
N PRO A 20 -0.84 1.18 35.02
CA PRO A 20 -1.33 2.21 35.95
C PRO A 20 -0.22 3.07 36.54
N GLU A 21 0.92 2.47 36.81
CA GLU A 21 2.09 3.18 37.37
C GLU A 21 2.61 4.24 36.38
N ASP A 22 2.51 4.01 35.07
CA ASP A 22 2.96 4.95 34.02
C ASP A 22 2.13 6.24 33.97
N VAL A 23 0.94 6.23 34.61
CA VAL A 23 -0.01 7.37 34.64
C VAL A 23 -0.30 7.83 36.07
N GLY A 24 0.54 7.42 37.04
CA GLY A 24 0.47 7.89 38.41
C GLY A 24 -0.68 7.26 39.24
N ILE A 25 -1.18 6.10 38.83
CA ILE A 25 -2.19 5.38 39.60
C ILE A 25 -1.52 4.31 40.47
N GLU A 26 -1.62 4.45 41.77
CA GLU A 26 -1.13 3.45 42.72
C GLU A 26 -1.95 2.17 42.64
N THR A 27 -1.26 1.05 42.46
CA THR A 27 -1.88 -0.26 42.37
C THR A 27 -1.94 -0.93 43.74
N GLY A 28 -3.04 -0.77 44.45
CA GLY A 28 -3.35 -1.53 45.70
C GLY A 28 -4.12 -2.80 45.35
N GLY A 29 -3.50 -4.00 45.51
CA GLY A 29 -4.17 -5.27 45.45
C GLY A 29 -4.15 -6.02 44.10
N ARG A 30 -4.75 -7.24 44.10
CA ARG A 30 -4.74 -8.19 42.98
C ARG A 30 -5.60 -7.68 41.83
N ARG A 31 -4.96 -7.22 40.73
CA ARG A 31 -5.66 -6.74 39.51
C ARG A 31 -6.07 -7.94 38.63
N ARG A 32 -7.30 -7.86 38.08
CA ARG A 32 -7.80 -8.86 37.11
C ARG A 32 -7.46 -8.52 35.66
N VAL A 33 -6.98 -7.29 35.40
CA VAL A 33 -6.59 -6.80 34.06
C VAL A 33 -5.19 -6.19 34.12
N PRO A 34 -4.33 -6.46 33.12
CA PRO A 34 -2.94 -6.00 33.14
C PRO A 34 -2.81 -4.49 32.87
N GLY A 35 -3.77 -3.86 32.18
CA GLY A 35 -3.77 -2.45 31.84
C GLY A 35 -4.72 -1.61 32.67
N LEU A 36 -5.03 -0.40 32.17
CA LEU A 36 -5.98 0.52 32.84
C LEU A 36 -7.40 -0.07 32.82
N ARG A 37 -8.15 0.21 33.91
CA ARG A 37 -9.60 0.02 33.95
C ARG A 37 -10.32 1.15 33.21
N ARG A 38 -11.57 0.94 32.80
CA ARG A 38 -12.39 1.96 32.16
C ARG A 38 -12.57 3.20 33.05
N GLU A 39 -12.76 2.95 34.34
CA GLU A 39 -12.89 3.99 35.36
C GLU A 39 -11.62 4.87 35.46
N GLU A 40 -10.46 4.26 35.36
CA GLU A 40 -9.16 4.92 35.41
C GLU A 40 -8.94 5.79 34.17
N VAL A 41 -9.26 5.29 32.98
CA VAL A 41 -9.19 6.09 31.73
C VAL A 41 -10.18 7.24 31.77
N ALA A 42 -11.42 7.00 32.23
CA ALA A 42 -12.43 8.04 32.33
C ALA A 42 -12.00 9.17 33.30
N MET A 43 -11.43 8.81 34.44
CA MET A 43 -10.88 9.76 35.41
C MET A 43 -9.74 10.57 34.81
N LEU A 44 -8.76 9.93 34.16
CA LEU A 44 -7.61 10.60 33.53
C LEU A 44 -8.01 11.53 32.38
N ALA A 45 -9.04 11.15 31.64
CA ALA A 45 -9.55 11.94 30.51
C ALA A 45 -10.61 13.00 30.91
N GLY A 46 -11.00 13.03 32.20
CA GLY A 46 -12.02 14.00 32.67
C GLY A 46 -13.42 13.75 32.10
N VAL A 47 -13.77 12.49 31.82
CA VAL A 47 -15.09 12.10 31.30
C VAL A 47 -15.80 11.13 32.23
N SER A 48 -17.13 10.96 32.08
CA SER A 48 -17.83 9.94 32.88
C SER A 48 -17.46 8.51 32.42
N VAL A 49 -17.51 7.56 33.35
CA VAL A 49 -17.26 6.14 33.07
C VAL A 49 -18.24 5.59 32.04
N ASP A 50 -19.52 6.04 32.10
CA ASP A 50 -20.54 5.67 31.13
C ASP A 50 -20.22 6.22 29.74
N TYR A 51 -19.78 7.48 29.65
CA TYR A 51 -19.35 8.08 28.38
C TYR A 51 -18.22 7.31 27.73
N TYR A 52 -17.12 7.05 28.48
CA TYR A 52 -16.00 6.28 27.98
C TYR A 52 -16.40 4.85 27.58
N SER A 53 -17.23 4.20 28.40
CA SER A 53 -17.72 2.84 28.11
C SER A 53 -18.54 2.78 26.82
N ARG A 54 -19.39 3.76 26.55
CA ARG A 54 -20.14 3.88 25.31
C ARG A 54 -19.25 4.14 24.11
N LEU A 55 -18.23 4.99 24.29
CA LEU A 55 -17.23 5.26 23.25
C LEU A 55 -16.42 4.02 22.91
N GLU A 56 -15.87 3.31 23.93
CA GLU A 56 -15.14 2.06 23.74
C GLU A 56 -16.03 0.95 23.14
N GLN A 57 -17.33 0.93 23.43
CA GLN A 57 -18.27 0.00 22.80
C GLN A 57 -18.63 0.36 21.35
N GLY A 58 -18.23 1.52 20.87
CA GLY A 58 -18.54 2.01 19.53
C GLY A 58 -20.03 2.27 19.33
N ARG A 59 -20.76 2.75 20.35
CA ARG A 59 -22.19 3.06 20.20
C ARG A 59 -22.38 4.24 19.25
N ARG A 60 -23.20 4.06 18.22
CA ARG A 60 -23.60 5.10 17.27
C ARG A 60 -24.19 6.30 18.01
N ARG A 61 -23.82 7.54 17.61
CA ARG A 61 -24.24 8.86 18.09
C ARG A 61 -23.40 9.53 19.17
N LEU A 62 -22.26 8.97 19.59
CA LEU A 62 -21.31 9.73 20.39
C LEU A 62 -20.38 10.51 19.45
N GLN A 63 -20.43 11.85 19.56
CA GLN A 63 -19.48 12.75 18.88
C GLN A 63 -18.58 13.37 19.94
N PRO A 64 -17.43 12.75 20.27
CA PRO A 64 -16.47 13.35 21.14
C PRO A 64 -15.96 14.65 20.54
N SER A 65 -15.83 15.71 21.36
CA SER A 65 -15.12 16.91 20.93
C SER A 65 -13.62 16.61 20.75
N GLU A 66 -12.93 17.44 19.98
CA GLU A 66 -11.46 17.33 19.84
C GLU A 66 -10.74 17.37 21.19
N GLN A 67 -11.20 18.22 22.10
CA GLN A 67 -10.68 18.30 23.47
C GLN A 67 -10.79 16.97 24.23
N VAL A 68 -11.91 16.25 24.06
CA VAL A 68 -12.11 14.92 24.68
C VAL A 68 -11.19 13.89 24.01
N LEU A 69 -11.03 13.93 22.69
CA LEU A 69 -10.13 13.02 21.99
C LEU A 69 -8.68 13.24 22.40
N ASP A 70 -8.26 14.49 22.54
CA ASP A 70 -6.91 14.81 23.00
C ASP A 70 -6.70 14.41 24.49
N ALA A 71 -7.72 14.55 25.33
CA ALA A 71 -7.65 14.07 26.70
C ALA A 71 -7.54 12.54 26.78
N LEU A 72 -8.29 11.82 25.98
CA LEU A 72 -8.19 10.36 25.84
C LEU A 72 -6.82 9.94 25.28
N ALA A 73 -6.28 10.67 24.29
CA ALA A 73 -4.95 10.40 23.74
C ALA A 73 -3.86 10.53 24.83
N ARG A 74 -3.94 11.54 25.66
CA ARG A 74 -3.01 11.72 26.81
C ARG A 74 -3.20 10.59 27.84
N ALA A 75 -4.44 10.29 28.24
CA ALA A 75 -4.74 9.23 29.21
C ALA A 75 -4.23 7.85 28.76
N LEU A 76 -4.33 7.56 27.46
CA LEU A 76 -3.89 6.30 26.85
C LEU A 76 -2.42 6.35 26.37
N ARG A 77 -1.69 7.46 26.63
CA ARG A 77 -0.30 7.65 26.20
C ARG A 77 -0.08 7.36 24.71
N LEU A 78 -1.00 7.84 23.88
CA LEU A 78 -0.91 7.64 22.44
C LEU A 78 0.24 8.48 21.85
N THR A 79 0.95 7.90 20.89
CA THR A 79 1.86 8.65 20.01
C THR A 79 1.05 9.63 19.17
N GLU A 80 1.70 10.61 18.53
CA GLU A 80 1.03 11.56 17.64
C GLU A 80 0.28 10.85 16.50
N VAL A 81 0.88 9.81 15.94
CA VAL A 81 0.26 8.99 14.88
C VAL A 81 -0.98 8.26 15.40
N GLU A 82 -0.90 7.66 16.59
CA GLU A 82 -2.03 6.99 17.23
C GLU A 82 -3.15 7.98 17.60
N ARG A 83 -2.80 9.21 18.00
CA ARG A 83 -3.74 10.30 18.25
C ARG A 83 -4.52 10.65 16.97
N LEU A 84 -3.81 10.90 15.87
CA LEU A 84 -4.42 11.16 14.57
C LEU A 84 -5.31 10.01 14.10
N HIS A 85 -4.89 8.77 14.36
CA HIS A 85 -5.68 7.59 14.05
C HIS A 85 -6.97 7.51 14.89
N LEU A 86 -6.92 7.84 16.19
CA LEU A 86 -8.11 7.93 17.05
C LEU A 86 -9.12 8.95 16.49
N HIS A 87 -8.65 10.17 16.13
CA HIS A 87 -9.49 11.19 15.51
C HIS A 87 -10.13 10.69 14.21
N HIS A 88 -9.35 9.95 13.40
CA HIS A 88 -9.85 9.37 12.16
C HIS A 88 -10.94 8.32 12.41
N LEU A 89 -10.71 7.37 13.31
CA LEU A 89 -11.68 6.33 13.68
C LEU A 89 -13.00 6.91 14.20
N VAL A 90 -12.92 7.97 15.01
CA VAL A 90 -14.14 8.64 15.52
C VAL A 90 -14.89 9.34 14.40
N ARG A 91 -14.21 10.04 13.49
CA ARG A 91 -14.86 10.65 12.31
C ARG A 91 -15.60 9.60 11.48
N LEU A 92 -14.96 8.44 11.28
CA LEU A 92 -15.58 7.34 10.53
C LEU A 92 -16.79 6.71 11.25
N ALA A 93 -16.75 6.63 12.58
CA ALA A 93 -17.87 6.09 13.38
C ALA A 93 -19.12 6.98 13.32
N VAL A 94 -18.94 8.29 13.10
CA VAL A 94 -20.01 9.29 13.04
C VAL A 94 -20.46 9.59 11.61
N ALA A 95 -19.57 9.41 10.63
CA ALA A 95 -19.84 9.70 9.22
C ALA A 95 -20.98 8.84 8.64
N PRO A 96 -21.74 9.36 7.65
CA PRO A 96 -22.61 8.53 6.82
C PRO A 96 -21.81 7.40 6.18
N PRO A 97 -22.45 6.36 5.62
CA PRO A 97 -21.75 5.20 5.08
C PRO A 97 -20.56 5.62 4.21
N ALA A 98 -19.37 5.24 4.63
CA ALA A 98 -18.14 5.60 3.94
C ALA A 98 -18.21 5.16 2.47
N PRO A 99 -17.72 5.98 1.54
CA PRO A 99 -17.59 5.59 0.15
C PRO A 99 -16.67 4.36 0.01
N GLU A 100 -16.93 3.56 -0.99
CA GLU A 100 -15.92 2.61 -1.47
C GLU A 100 -14.69 3.40 -1.94
N ALA A 101 -13.53 2.81 -1.80
CA ALA A 101 -12.32 3.45 -2.32
C ALA A 101 -12.46 3.71 -3.82
N PRO A 102 -12.05 4.86 -4.32
CA PRO A 102 -12.14 5.18 -5.74
C PRO A 102 -11.37 4.13 -6.56
N ARG A 103 -11.95 3.71 -7.67
CA ARG A 103 -11.18 2.97 -8.68
C ARG A 103 -10.23 3.95 -9.33
N LEU A 104 -8.95 3.79 -9.04
CA LEU A 104 -7.93 4.69 -9.58
C LEU A 104 -7.76 4.43 -11.08
N PRO A 105 -7.78 5.49 -11.91
CA PRO A 105 -7.45 5.35 -13.33
C PRO A 105 -5.98 4.91 -13.46
N PRO A 106 -5.58 4.39 -14.63
CA PRO A 106 -4.17 4.20 -14.93
C PRO A 106 -3.37 5.48 -14.63
N LEU A 107 -2.11 5.31 -14.30
CA LEU A 107 -1.21 6.45 -14.09
C LEU A 107 -1.13 7.26 -15.39
N ASP A 108 -1.26 8.58 -15.29
CA ASP A 108 -1.20 9.46 -16.46
C ASP A 108 0.19 9.41 -17.12
N GLU A 109 0.23 9.74 -18.42
CA GLU A 109 1.44 9.64 -19.23
C GLU A 109 2.54 10.58 -18.72
N GLY A 110 2.20 11.79 -18.25
CA GLY A 110 3.15 12.74 -17.71
C GLY A 110 3.87 12.17 -16.47
N MET A 111 3.12 11.55 -15.55
CA MET A 111 3.71 10.91 -14.38
C MET A 111 4.55 9.68 -14.76
N ARG A 112 4.16 8.91 -15.79
CA ARG A 112 4.98 7.81 -16.31
C ARG A 112 6.31 8.31 -16.87
N LEU A 113 6.28 9.38 -17.68
CA LEU A 113 7.49 10.00 -18.20
C LEU A 113 8.42 10.51 -17.09
N VAL A 114 7.86 11.13 -16.05
CA VAL A 114 8.64 11.56 -14.87
C VAL A 114 9.27 10.36 -14.19
N LEU A 115 8.48 9.30 -13.91
CA LEU A 115 8.96 8.10 -13.24
C LEU A 115 10.07 7.40 -14.03
N ASP A 116 9.90 7.24 -15.34
CA ASP A 116 10.86 6.58 -16.22
C ASP A 116 12.13 7.42 -16.44
N GLY A 117 12.00 8.75 -16.35
CA GLY A 117 13.14 9.68 -16.39
C GLY A 117 13.95 9.75 -15.09
N MET A 118 13.47 9.18 -13.99
CA MET A 118 14.20 9.19 -12.71
C MET A 118 15.42 8.25 -12.77
N PRO A 119 16.62 8.74 -12.45
CA PRO A 119 17.84 7.91 -12.41
C PRO A 119 17.90 7.00 -11.18
N THR A 120 17.05 7.22 -10.21
CA THR A 120 16.96 6.48 -8.95
C THR A 120 15.82 5.48 -8.97
N PRO A 121 15.91 4.37 -8.19
CA PRO A 121 14.80 3.44 -8.07
C PRO A 121 13.55 4.14 -7.54
N ALA A 122 12.42 3.92 -8.22
CA ALA A 122 11.17 4.53 -7.82
C ALA A 122 9.96 3.65 -8.20
N MET A 123 8.89 3.77 -7.39
CA MET A 123 7.61 3.08 -7.62
C MET A 123 6.44 3.95 -7.18
N VAL A 124 5.29 3.74 -7.80
CA VAL A 124 4.01 4.33 -7.42
C VAL A 124 3.10 3.26 -6.84
N VAL A 125 2.66 3.46 -5.61
CA VAL A 125 1.86 2.52 -4.84
C VAL A 125 0.63 3.22 -4.27
N ASP A 126 -0.52 2.56 -4.22
CA ASP A 126 -1.70 3.11 -3.57
C ASP A 126 -1.81 2.72 -2.08
N SER A 127 -2.84 3.22 -1.43
CA SER A 127 -3.09 2.98 0.00
C SER A 127 -3.40 1.51 0.35
N PHE A 128 -3.69 0.66 -0.65
CA PHE A 128 -3.89 -0.79 -0.49
C PHE A 128 -2.60 -1.58 -0.74
N GLY A 129 -1.54 -0.89 -1.14
CA GLY A 129 -0.26 -1.51 -1.47
C GLY A 129 -0.19 -2.03 -2.91
N ASP A 130 -1.15 -1.71 -3.78
CA ASP A 130 -1.09 -2.09 -5.18
C ASP A 130 -0.08 -1.19 -5.91
N VAL A 131 0.86 -1.82 -6.63
CA VAL A 131 1.93 -1.14 -7.37
C VAL A 131 1.44 -0.77 -8.75
N HIS A 132 1.18 0.53 -8.97
CA HIS A 132 0.67 1.05 -10.24
C HIS A 132 1.73 1.20 -11.31
N ALA A 133 2.94 1.53 -10.92
CA ALA A 133 4.08 1.67 -11.81
C ALA A 133 5.41 1.55 -11.04
N MET A 134 6.44 1.13 -11.75
CA MET A 134 7.83 1.15 -11.29
C MET A 134 8.71 1.54 -12.48
N ASN A 135 9.75 2.34 -12.20
CA ASN A 135 10.75 2.55 -13.22
C ASN A 135 11.71 1.34 -13.31
N ARG A 136 12.58 1.33 -14.31
CA ARG A 136 13.55 0.24 -14.52
C ARG A 136 14.41 -0.02 -13.27
N MET A 137 14.87 1.05 -12.64
CA MET A 137 15.70 0.94 -11.44
C MET A 137 14.92 0.38 -10.25
N GLY A 138 13.63 0.72 -10.11
CA GLY A 138 12.74 0.17 -9.08
C GLY A 138 12.55 -1.34 -9.24
N ARG A 139 12.29 -1.81 -10.48
CA ARG A 139 12.21 -3.26 -10.77
C ARG A 139 13.52 -3.99 -10.47
N ALA A 140 14.63 -3.39 -10.85
CA ALA A 140 15.94 -3.97 -10.57
C ALA A 140 16.23 -4.05 -9.07
N LEU A 141 15.86 -3.03 -8.28
CA LEU A 141 16.11 -2.97 -6.84
C LEU A 141 15.21 -3.90 -6.04
N LEU A 142 13.90 -3.90 -6.34
CA LEU A 142 12.87 -4.61 -5.56
C LEU A 142 12.55 -5.96 -6.22
N VAL A 143 13.50 -6.87 -6.15
CA VAL A 143 13.43 -8.21 -6.75
C VAL A 143 12.16 -8.94 -6.33
N GLY A 144 11.44 -9.50 -7.29
CA GLY A 144 10.18 -10.25 -7.06
C GLY A 144 8.93 -9.36 -6.99
N LEU A 145 9.06 -8.03 -6.98
CA LEU A 145 7.92 -7.10 -7.01
C LEU A 145 7.71 -6.55 -8.42
N GLU A 146 6.53 -6.80 -8.98
CA GLU A 146 6.16 -6.35 -10.32
C GLU A 146 4.96 -5.38 -10.30
N PRO A 147 4.91 -4.37 -11.18
CA PRO A 147 3.75 -3.49 -11.28
C PRO A 147 2.53 -4.19 -11.89
N MET A 148 1.34 -3.64 -11.65
CA MET A 148 0.12 -4.11 -12.31
C MET A 148 0.24 -4.11 -13.85
N PRO A 149 -0.39 -5.08 -14.53
CA PRO A 149 -1.43 -6.03 -14.08
C PRO A 149 -0.90 -7.41 -13.64
N SER A 150 0.19 -7.52 -12.94
CA SER A 150 0.70 -8.79 -12.42
C SER A 150 -0.07 -9.29 -11.18
N ALA A 151 -0.15 -10.60 -10.98
CA ALA A 151 -0.67 -11.20 -9.75
C ALA A 151 0.21 -10.87 -8.52
N THR A 152 1.48 -10.50 -8.76
CA THR A 152 2.46 -10.11 -7.73
C THR A 152 2.56 -8.60 -7.53
N SER A 153 1.63 -7.82 -8.08
CA SER A 153 1.66 -6.36 -8.07
C SER A 153 1.34 -5.70 -6.71
N SER A 154 1.19 -6.47 -5.66
CA SER A 154 0.94 -5.92 -4.33
C SER A 154 2.21 -5.92 -3.48
N HIS A 155 2.67 -4.72 -3.10
CA HIS A 155 3.79 -4.54 -2.17
C HIS A 155 3.57 -5.29 -0.85
N LEU A 156 2.32 -5.35 -0.36
CA LEU A 156 2.00 -6.08 0.87
C LEU A 156 2.09 -7.60 0.70
N ARG A 157 1.61 -8.15 -0.42
CA ARG A 157 1.77 -9.59 -0.71
C ARG A 157 3.24 -9.94 -0.87
N TRP A 158 3.98 -9.15 -1.64
CA TRP A 158 5.43 -9.33 -1.76
C TRP A 158 6.10 -9.29 -0.39
N LEU A 159 5.79 -8.31 0.44
CA LEU A 159 6.42 -8.12 1.73
C LEU A 159 6.17 -9.26 2.71
N PHE A 160 4.97 -9.85 2.72
CA PHE A 160 4.57 -10.87 3.68
C PHE A 160 4.60 -12.30 3.14
N LEU A 161 4.48 -12.50 1.84
CA LEU A 161 4.33 -13.82 1.24
C LEU A 161 5.52 -14.25 0.37
N ASP A 162 6.31 -13.30 -0.14
CA ASP A 162 7.46 -13.59 -0.98
C ASP A 162 8.74 -13.64 -0.13
N PRO A 163 9.50 -14.76 -0.18
CA PRO A 163 10.76 -14.87 0.54
C PRO A 163 11.81 -13.82 0.15
N SER A 164 11.80 -13.35 -1.11
CA SER A 164 12.73 -12.36 -1.62
C SER A 164 12.69 -11.04 -0.84
N ALA A 165 11.52 -10.66 -0.33
CA ALA A 165 11.38 -9.46 0.50
C ALA A 165 12.17 -9.55 1.81
N ARG A 166 12.16 -10.72 2.46
CA ARG A 166 12.91 -10.95 3.71
C ARG A 166 14.42 -11.06 3.47
N GLU A 167 14.80 -11.63 2.34
CA GLU A 167 16.21 -11.73 1.95
C GLU A 167 16.77 -10.35 1.58
N LEU A 168 15.99 -9.53 0.90
CA LEU A 168 16.38 -8.19 0.45
C LEU A 168 16.43 -7.18 1.61
N LEU A 169 15.40 -7.13 2.46
CA LEU A 169 15.23 -6.09 3.49
C LEU A 169 15.89 -6.52 4.80
N VAL A 170 16.99 -5.88 5.19
CA VAL A 170 17.70 -6.20 6.46
C VAL A 170 16.80 -5.93 7.66
N GLU A 171 16.08 -4.81 7.66
CA GLU A 171 15.08 -4.48 8.69
C GLU A 171 13.65 -4.83 8.23
N TRP A 172 13.47 -6.04 7.69
CA TRP A 172 12.17 -6.47 7.16
C TRP A 172 11.01 -6.27 8.15
N GLU A 173 11.20 -6.62 9.41
CA GLU A 173 10.16 -6.49 10.44
C GLU A 173 9.69 -5.03 10.62
N MET A 174 10.63 -4.09 10.64
CA MET A 174 10.30 -2.68 10.76
C MET A 174 9.49 -2.19 9.55
N VAL A 175 9.93 -2.54 8.33
CA VAL A 175 9.23 -2.16 7.09
C VAL A 175 7.83 -2.77 7.06
N ALA A 176 7.70 -4.03 7.46
CA ALA A 176 6.44 -4.75 7.49
C ALA A 176 5.45 -4.16 8.51
N ARG A 177 5.89 -3.79 9.71
CA ARG A 177 5.05 -3.11 10.72
C ARG A 177 4.55 -1.76 10.23
N VAL A 178 5.42 -0.95 9.62
CA VAL A 178 5.04 0.33 9.01
C VAL A 178 3.99 0.13 7.92
N SER A 179 4.17 -0.88 7.06
CA SER A 179 3.23 -1.20 5.97
C SER A 179 1.86 -1.64 6.51
N VAL A 180 1.81 -2.39 7.62
CA VAL A 180 0.55 -2.71 8.32
C VAL A 180 -0.12 -1.44 8.84
N GLY A 181 0.64 -0.48 9.37
CA GLY A 181 0.11 0.81 9.82
C GLY A 181 -0.53 1.62 8.69
N VAL A 182 0.13 1.68 7.52
CA VAL A 182 -0.42 2.34 6.31
C VAL A 182 -1.70 1.67 5.84
N LEU A 183 -1.71 0.34 5.76
CA LEU A 183 -2.91 -0.41 5.37
C LEU A 183 -4.06 -0.18 6.36
N ARG A 184 -3.78 -0.07 7.65
CA ARG A 184 -4.78 0.22 8.67
C ARG A 184 -5.38 1.61 8.53
N GLU A 185 -4.57 2.62 8.21
CA GLU A 185 -5.08 3.96 7.88
C GLU A 185 -6.05 3.91 6.70
N ALA A 186 -5.68 3.16 5.65
CA ALA A 186 -6.56 2.94 4.50
C ALA A 186 -7.85 2.18 4.89
N ALA A 187 -7.76 1.15 5.73
CA ALA A 187 -8.93 0.43 6.25
C ALA A 187 -9.86 1.33 7.06
N GLY A 188 -9.29 2.25 7.84
CA GLY A 188 -10.07 3.27 8.53
C GLY A 188 -10.77 4.23 7.59
N ARG A 189 -10.15 4.57 6.45
CA ARG A 189 -10.73 5.45 5.43
C ARG A 189 -11.78 4.75 4.58
N TYR A 190 -11.55 3.47 4.22
CA TYR A 190 -12.39 2.66 3.33
C TYR A 190 -12.87 1.35 3.98
N PRO A 191 -13.59 1.41 5.09
CA PRO A 191 -13.88 0.23 5.92
C PRO A 191 -14.85 -0.77 5.28
N ARG A 192 -15.45 -0.44 4.13
CA ARG A 192 -16.38 -1.31 3.40
C ARG A 192 -15.83 -1.80 2.07
N ASP A 193 -14.60 -1.42 1.73
CA ASP A 193 -14.00 -1.85 0.47
C ASP A 193 -13.73 -3.37 0.52
N PRO A 194 -14.32 -4.15 -0.40
CA PRO A 194 -14.14 -5.60 -0.42
C PRO A 194 -12.68 -6.02 -0.69
N ARG A 195 -11.90 -5.20 -1.40
CA ARG A 195 -10.46 -5.45 -1.64
C ARG A 195 -9.69 -5.43 -0.31
N MET A 196 -10.01 -4.47 0.56
CA MET A 196 -9.43 -4.39 1.90
C MET A 196 -9.71 -5.65 2.71
N HIS A 197 -10.96 -6.08 2.78
CA HIS A 197 -11.34 -7.27 3.52
C HIS A 197 -10.68 -8.53 2.96
N HIS A 198 -10.60 -8.64 1.64
CA HIS A 198 -9.93 -9.76 0.99
C HIS A 198 -8.44 -9.80 1.31
N LEU A 199 -7.74 -8.66 1.15
CA LEU A 199 -6.30 -8.54 1.41
C LEU A 199 -5.97 -8.83 2.89
N VAL A 200 -6.70 -8.22 3.82
CA VAL A 200 -6.51 -8.45 5.27
C VAL A 200 -6.79 -9.90 5.62
N GLY A 201 -7.85 -10.50 5.07
CA GLY A 201 -8.17 -11.90 5.27
C GLY A 201 -7.07 -12.83 4.77
N GLU A 202 -6.62 -12.65 3.54
CA GLU A 202 -5.53 -13.41 2.91
C GLU A 202 -4.24 -13.33 3.73
N LEU A 203 -3.77 -12.11 4.03
CA LEU A 203 -2.53 -11.91 4.78
C LEU A 203 -2.63 -12.43 6.23
N SER A 204 -3.80 -12.32 6.86
CA SER A 204 -4.02 -12.86 8.22
C SER A 204 -3.98 -14.39 8.27
N VAL A 205 -4.40 -15.06 7.18
CA VAL A 205 -4.31 -16.52 7.08
C VAL A 205 -2.87 -16.94 6.79
N ALA A 206 -2.21 -16.26 5.86
CA ALA A 206 -0.91 -16.68 5.33
C ALA A 206 0.29 -16.26 6.19
N SER A 207 0.21 -15.16 6.97
CA SER A 207 1.29 -14.66 7.81
C SER A 207 0.87 -14.51 9.27
N ALA A 208 1.59 -15.20 10.18
CA ALA A 208 1.38 -15.09 11.61
C ALA A 208 1.78 -13.70 12.13
N GLU A 209 2.83 -13.13 11.58
CA GLU A 209 3.32 -11.80 11.93
C GLU A 209 2.29 -10.73 11.53
N PHE A 210 1.79 -10.77 10.28
CA PHE A 210 0.74 -9.85 9.84
C PHE A 210 -0.49 -9.94 10.74
N ARG A 211 -0.98 -11.16 11.02
CA ARG A 211 -2.13 -11.39 11.90
C ARG A 211 -1.91 -10.81 13.30
N GLY A 212 -0.72 -11.03 13.88
CA GLY A 212 -0.37 -10.51 15.20
C GLY A 212 -0.33 -8.97 15.22
N TRP A 213 0.34 -8.35 14.25
CA TRP A 213 0.44 -6.89 14.16
C TRP A 213 -0.88 -6.23 13.78
N TRP A 214 -1.65 -6.87 12.89
CA TRP A 214 -3.00 -6.41 12.57
C TRP A 214 -3.93 -6.43 13.79
N ALA A 215 -3.90 -7.45 14.62
CA ALA A 215 -4.67 -7.52 15.85
C ALA A 215 -4.17 -6.54 16.94
N GLY A 216 -2.85 -6.26 16.98
CA GLY A 216 -2.21 -5.41 17.98
C GLY A 216 -2.54 -3.90 17.84
N HIS A 217 -3.13 -3.46 16.73
CA HIS A 217 -3.49 -2.05 16.46
C HIS A 217 -2.29 -1.09 16.58
N GLU A 218 -1.09 -1.56 16.26
CA GLU A 218 0.07 -0.69 16.14
C GLU A 218 -0.06 0.18 14.89
N VAL A 219 0.05 1.48 15.07
CA VAL A 219 0.06 2.46 13.99
C VAL A 219 1.39 3.20 14.08
N ASP A 220 2.36 2.77 13.29
CA ASP A 220 3.60 3.52 13.05
C ASP A 220 3.70 3.80 11.55
N VAL A 221 3.56 5.05 11.16
CA VAL A 221 3.50 5.45 9.74
C VAL A 221 4.78 6.19 9.36
N ARG A 222 5.94 5.63 9.69
CA ARG A 222 7.22 6.20 9.24
C ARG A 222 7.67 5.55 7.94
N CYS A 223 7.10 6.01 6.83
CA CYS A 223 7.56 5.59 5.49
C CYS A 223 8.88 6.27 5.05
N ARG A 224 9.48 7.09 5.94
CA ARG A 224 10.71 7.82 5.69
C ARG A 224 11.87 7.22 6.45
N GLY A 225 13.07 7.39 5.90
CA GLY A 225 14.30 7.06 6.59
C GLY A 225 15.23 6.18 5.78
N THR A 226 16.31 5.80 6.42
CA THR A 226 17.34 4.94 5.83
C THR A 226 16.88 3.49 5.90
N LYS A 227 17.00 2.77 4.78
CA LYS A 227 16.78 1.33 4.69
C LYS A 227 18.06 0.64 4.25
N ARG A 228 18.37 -0.45 4.91
CA ARG A 228 19.46 -1.33 4.49
C ARG A 228 18.89 -2.50 3.70
N LEU A 229 19.48 -2.75 2.53
CA LEU A 229 19.10 -3.84 1.66
C LEU A 229 20.30 -4.75 1.41
N ARG A 230 20.03 -6.03 1.25
CA ARG A 230 21.01 -7.03 0.79
C ARG A 230 20.58 -7.50 -0.59
N HIS A 231 21.08 -6.80 -1.60
CA HIS A 231 20.68 -7.07 -2.99
C HIS A 231 21.50 -8.24 -3.57
N PRO A 232 20.86 -9.22 -4.25
CA PRO A 232 21.55 -10.42 -4.73
C PRO A 232 22.65 -10.15 -5.78
N VAL A 233 22.54 -9.05 -6.53
CA VAL A 233 23.52 -8.72 -7.59
C VAL A 233 24.59 -7.75 -7.12
N VAL A 234 24.22 -6.70 -6.36
CA VAL A 234 25.15 -5.61 -6.00
C VAL A 234 25.49 -5.58 -4.51
N GLY A 235 25.03 -6.55 -3.72
CA GLY A 235 25.37 -6.66 -2.30
C GLY A 235 24.64 -5.68 -1.41
N GLU A 236 25.30 -5.17 -0.37
CA GLU A 236 24.69 -4.30 0.62
C GLU A 236 24.48 -2.89 0.09
N LEU A 237 23.28 -2.36 0.36
CA LEU A 237 22.87 -1.02 0.01
C LEU A 237 22.29 -0.31 1.25
N VAL A 238 22.65 0.95 1.43
CA VAL A 238 22.06 1.86 2.41
C VAL A 238 21.40 3.00 1.64
N LEU A 239 20.08 3.04 1.64
CA LEU A 239 19.29 3.96 0.81
C LEU A 239 18.35 4.80 1.65
N HIS A 240 18.28 6.08 1.36
CA HIS A 240 17.23 6.97 1.86
C HIS A 240 15.97 6.74 1.05
N VAL A 241 14.83 6.62 1.73
CA VAL A 241 13.53 6.42 1.11
C VAL A 241 12.64 7.59 1.44
N GLU A 242 12.13 8.24 0.41
CA GLU A 242 11.14 9.30 0.53
C GLU A 242 9.82 8.88 -0.11
N ALA A 243 8.72 9.20 0.58
CA ALA A 243 7.37 8.96 0.11
C ALA A 243 6.67 10.28 -0.16
N MET A 244 6.28 10.52 -1.40
CA MET A 244 5.62 11.73 -1.85
C MET A 244 4.19 11.40 -2.29
N ARG A 245 3.20 12.08 -1.70
CA ARG A 245 1.80 11.88 -2.08
C ARG A 245 1.52 12.52 -3.42
N LEU A 246 0.87 11.79 -4.33
CA LEU A 246 0.45 12.30 -5.63
C LEU A 246 -0.80 13.18 -5.50
N GLN A 247 -1.08 13.97 -6.54
CA GLN A 247 -2.19 14.93 -6.55
C GLN A 247 -3.57 14.28 -6.43
N ASP A 248 -3.73 13.01 -6.84
CA ASP A 248 -4.97 12.27 -6.66
C ASP A 248 -5.31 11.97 -5.18
N GLY A 249 -4.33 12.16 -4.30
CA GLY A 249 -4.49 11.97 -2.87
C GLY A 249 -4.55 10.49 -2.42
N GLU A 250 -4.45 9.53 -3.34
CA GLU A 250 -4.59 8.10 -3.08
C GLU A 250 -3.33 7.30 -3.36
N ARG A 251 -2.43 7.83 -4.19
CA ARG A 251 -1.16 7.21 -4.56
C ARG A 251 0.05 7.93 -3.97
N TRP A 252 1.11 7.18 -3.79
CA TRP A 252 2.39 7.63 -3.26
C TRP A 252 3.50 7.23 -4.22
N LEU A 253 4.38 8.18 -4.52
CA LEU A 253 5.64 7.92 -5.18
C LEU A 253 6.71 7.65 -4.12
N TYR A 254 7.28 6.46 -4.13
CA TYR A 254 8.44 6.11 -3.33
C TYR A 254 9.69 6.23 -4.18
N ALA A 255 10.66 7.01 -3.72
CA ALA A 255 11.96 7.16 -4.36
C ALA A 255 13.08 6.74 -3.40
N TYR A 256 14.07 6.04 -3.94
CA TYR A 256 15.20 5.51 -3.18
C TYR A 256 16.47 6.21 -3.64
N ALA A 257 17.20 6.85 -2.75
CA ALA A 257 18.43 7.57 -3.05
C ALA A 257 19.59 7.06 -2.18
N ALA A 258 20.77 6.97 -2.76
CA ALA A 258 22.00 6.76 -2.01
C ALA A 258 22.66 8.10 -1.71
N GLU A 259 23.40 8.15 -0.59
CA GLU A 259 24.27 9.27 -0.29
C GLU A 259 25.29 9.45 -1.44
N PRO A 260 25.50 10.66 -1.94
CA PRO A 260 26.50 10.91 -2.99
C PRO A 260 27.87 10.33 -2.64
N ASP A 261 28.55 9.79 -3.63
CA ASP A 261 29.90 9.19 -3.53
C ASP A 261 30.04 8.01 -2.56
N SER A 262 28.94 7.53 -2.00
CA SER A 262 28.93 6.35 -1.12
C SER A 262 29.11 5.03 -1.91
N PRO A 263 29.48 3.93 -1.23
CA PRO A 263 29.47 2.60 -1.82
C PRO A 263 28.10 2.22 -2.40
N SER A 264 27.01 2.65 -1.75
CA SER A 264 25.65 2.42 -2.21
C SER A 264 25.31 3.19 -3.50
N ALA A 265 25.84 4.40 -3.69
CA ALA A 265 25.71 5.15 -4.94
C ALA A 265 26.46 4.44 -6.09
N GLN A 266 27.64 3.84 -5.82
CA GLN A 266 28.35 3.05 -6.81
C GLN A 266 27.60 1.76 -7.16
N ALA A 267 27.06 1.06 -6.16
CA ALA A 267 26.28 -0.15 -6.34
C ALA A 267 24.99 0.12 -7.15
N LEU A 268 24.30 1.25 -6.91
CA LEU A 268 23.15 1.65 -7.72
C LEU A 268 23.52 1.92 -9.19
N ARG A 269 24.69 2.52 -9.48
CA ARG A 269 25.15 2.69 -10.86
C ARG A 269 25.39 1.35 -11.54
N LEU A 270 26.03 0.40 -10.84
CA LEU A 270 26.24 -0.97 -11.35
C LEU A 270 24.91 -1.69 -11.59
N LEU A 271 23.96 -1.55 -10.67
CA LEU A 271 22.61 -2.11 -10.82
C LEU A 271 21.90 -1.54 -12.05
N GLY A 272 22.05 -0.23 -12.31
CA GLY A 272 21.49 0.42 -13.49
C GLY A 272 22.05 -0.11 -14.81
N THR A 273 23.37 -0.36 -14.85
CA THR A 273 24.04 -0.98 -16.00
C THR A 273 23.56 -2.42 -16.21
N TRP A 274 23.50 -3.19 -15.15
CA TRP A 274 23.00 -4.57 -15.19
C TRP A 274 21.54 -4.63 -15.67
N ALA A 275 20.65 -3.78 -15.15
CA ALA A 275 19.27 -3.71 -15.56
C ALA A 275 19.11 -3.36 -17.06
N ALA A 276 19.94 -2.44 -17.56
CA ALA A 276 19.95 -2.10 -18.98
C ALA A 276 20.35 -3.28 -19.88
N THR A 277 21.31 -4.09 -19.44
CA THR A 277 21.75 -5.29 -20.15
C THR A 277 20.63 -6.35 -20.18
N GLN A 278 19.95 -6.56 -19.05
CA GLN A 278 18.84 -7.53 -18.98
C GLN A 278 17.67 -7.14 -19.89
N ASP A 279 17.30 -5.87 -19.94
CA ASP A 279 16.23 -5.38 -20.84
C ASP A 279 16.61 -5.60 -22.32
N ALA A 280 17.89 -5.35 -22.71
CA ALA A 280 18.36 -5.58 -24.06
C ALA A 280 18.31 -7.07 -24.45
N GLU A 281 18.73 -7.98 -23.55
CA GLU A 281 18.67 -9.42 -23.79
C GLU A 281 17.25 -9.96 -23.88
N GLN A 282 16.30 -9.40 -23.12
CA GLN A 282 14.89 -9.79 -23.20
C GLN A 282 14.24 -9.34 -24.52
N THR A 283 14.59 -8.14 -25.00
CA THR A 283 14.12 -7.61 -26.27
C THR A 283 14.62 -8.46 -27.44
N ASP A 284 15.88 -8.87 -27.41
CA ASP A 284 16.51 -9.70 -28.44
C ASP A 284 15.90 -11.13 -28.52
N ARG A 285 15.63 -11.74 -27.35
CA ARG A 285 14.93 -13.04 -27.30
C ARG A 285 13.48 -12.95 -27.82
N GLY A 286 12.78 -11.84 -27.60
CA GLY A 286 11.44 -11.61 -28.11
C GLY A 286 11.40 -11.47 -29.64
N THR A 287 12.43 -10.92 -30.26
CA THR A 287 12.54 -10.76 -31.71
C THR A 287 12.93 -12.02 -32.45
N VAL A 288 13.74 -12.91 -31.85
CA VAL A 288 14.16 -14.18 -32.46
C VAL A 288 13.06 -15.26 -32.47
N GLY A 289 12.07 -15.17 -31.57
CA GLY A 289 10.93 -16.11 -31.49
C GLY A 289 9.83 -15.91 -32.56
N GLY A 290 9.90 -14.83 -33.38
CA GLY A 290 8.88 -14.48 -34.37
C GLY A 290 9.17 -14.92 -35.82
N HIS A 291 10.31 -15.54 -36.10
CA HIS A 291 10.69 -15.99 -37.45
C HIS A 291 10.96 -17.50 -37.46
N GLY A 292 9.88 -18.27 -37.56
CA GLY A 292 10.01 -19.72 -37.71
C GLY A 292 8.70 -20.41 -38.11
N THR A 293 8.68 -20.83 -39.36
CA THR A 293 7.81 -21.84 -39.99
C THR A 293 6.57 -21.34 -40.72
N GLY A 294 6.80 -21.10 -41.99
CA GLY A 294 5.80 -21.03 -43.05
C GLY A 294 6.40 -21.50 -44.36
N THR A 295 7.00 -22.71 -44.43
CA THR A 295 7.26 -23.40 -45.67
C THR A 295 6.50 -24.73 -45.67
N GLY A 296 5.46 -24.77 -46.44
CA GLY A 296 4.66 -25.98 -46.70
C GLY A 296 4.01 -25.90 -48.07
N THR A 297 4.80 -26.16 -49.09
CA THR A 297 4.58 -26.92 -50.32
C THR A 297 3.13 -27.23 -50.71
N GLY A 298 2.73 -26.69 -51.86
CA GLY A 298 2.24 -27.28 -53.09
C GLY A 298 1.01 -28.16 -53.07
N ALA A 299 0.04 -27.77 -53.86
CA ALA A 299 -0.46 -28.57 -54.99
C ALA A 299 -1.62 -27.83 -55.65
N GLN A 300 -1.43 -27.64 -56.88
CA GLN A 300 -2.27 -27.26 -57.99
C GLN A 300 -3.49 -28.19 -58.11
N VAL A 301 -4.67 -27.68 -58.48
CA VAL A 301 -5.48 -28.14 -59.62
C VAL A 301 -6.62 -27.18 -59.94
N ASP A 302 -6.67 -26.83 -61.21
CA ASP A 302 -7.66 -26.41 -62.18
C ASP A 302 -9.15 -26.29 -61.80
N GLY A 303 -9.77 -25.29 -62.47
CA GLY A 303 -11.11 -25.38 -62.94
C GLY A 303 -11.91 -24.07 -63.07
N ALA A 304 -11.76 -23.44 -64.23
CA ALA A 304 -12.81 -22.85 -65.07
C ALA A 304 -13.92 -21.95 -64.48
N ALA A 305 -13.96 -20.71 -64.84
CA ALA A 305 -14.71 -20.09 -65.92
C ALA A 305 -15.98 -19.29 -65.49
N VAL A 306 -16.06 -18.10 -66.13
CA VAL A 306 -17.23 -17.30 -66.55
C VAL A 306 -17.67 -16.17 -65.62
N GLY A 307 -17.36 -14.94 -66.08
CA GLY A 307 -17.97 -13.66 -65.68
C GLY A 307 -19.32 -13.44 -66.44
N PRO A 308 -19.78 -12.22 -66.72
CA PRO A 308 -19.54 -10.89 -66.18
C PRO A 308 -20.85 -10.08 -65.90
N GLY A 309 -20.75 -8.86 -65.61
CA GLY A 309 -21.82 -7.85 -65.70
C GLY A 309 -21.94 -7.03 -64.43
N GLY A 310 -21.63 -5.82 -64.48
CA GLY A 310 -22.29 -4.64 -65.05
C GLY A 310 -22.83 -3.85 -63.91
N ASP A 311 -22.42 -2.78 -63.78
CA ASP A 311 -22.73 -1.41 -64.18
C ASP A 311 -23.13 -0.48 -63.01
N GLU A 312 -22.37 0.58 -62.94
CA GLU A 312 -22.73 1.99 -62.92
C GLU A 312 -23.69 2.56 -61.86
N THR A 313 -23.31 3.53 -61.23
CA THR A 313 -23.63 4.98 -61.26
C THR A 313 -23.61 5.52 -59.84
N ALA A 314 -22.69 6.37 -59.45
CA ALA A 314 -22.55 7.83 -59.59
C ALA A 314 -23.54 8.65 -58.74
N LEU A 315 -22.94 9.58 -58.11
CA LEU A 315 -23.35 10.99 -57.87
C LEU A 315 -23.78 11.43 -56.44
N HIS A 316 -22.88 12.22 -55.94
CA HIS A 316 -23.04 13.63 -55.56
C HIS A 316 -23.60 14.04 -54.19
N ARG A 317 -22.76 14.87 -53.60
CA ARG A 317 -23.01 16.19 -52.93
C ARG A 317 -23.62 16.14 -51.53
N GLU A 318 -23.27 16.93 -50.60
CA GLU A 318 -22.58 18.21 -50.36
C GLU A 318 -22.67 18.47 -48.85
N HIS A 319 -21.65 19.08 -48.28
CA HIS A 319 -21.67 19.85 -47.04
C HIS A 319 -22.64 21.06 -47.18
N PRO A 320 -23.05 21.80 -46.11
CA PRO A 320 -22.22 22.29 -45.01
C PRO A 320 -22.88 22.49 -43.62
N ALA A 321 -21.99 22.76 -42.66
CA ALA A 321 -22.00 23.76 -41.60
C ALA A 321 -23.27 24.00 -40.72
N GLY A 322 -23.00 24.02 -39.43
CA GLY A 322 -23.78 24.51 -38.34
C GLY A 322 -23.02 24.24 -37.04
#